data_d6111fa79897b0641bbbcad1190be610
#
_entry.id   d6111fa79897b0641bbbcad1190be610
#
_cell.length_a   1.000
_cell.length_b   1.000
_cell.length_c   1.000
_cell.angle_alpha   90.00
_cell.angle_beta   90.00
_cell.angle_gamma   90.00
#
_symmetry.space_group_name_H-M   'P 1'
#
loop_
_entity.id
_entity.type
_entity.pdbx_description
1 polymer ?
#
loop_
_entity_poly.entity_id
_entity_poly.type
_entity_poly.pdbx_seq_one_letter_code
_entity_poly.pdbx_strand_id
1 'polypeptide(L)'
;MAAFRSLGINVHLAFSAATSIPATKKSMLLAEVSMKPKAVRSVVTAIALLVVLCSSRVHSIQSNAPSNPDANAKPLLLERNEGEVRTRRIHTDASVPASSQFMLKVSPKNNGSQHLVAGTEEVAPGATLPKHRHLVQDEIVLIHSGTAHVWLGDQERDLHAGGLVFIPANTWVSLKNIGADPISLSFIFSAPGFEETMRCNSVPAGEKPTQITPQEQKECAHLGHAESAGRAEQPGK
;
A
#
# COMPACT_ATOMS: atom_id res chain seq x y z
N MET A 1 -15.93 -13.23 -34.23
CA MET A 1 -17.21 -13.60 -34.91
C MET A 1 -17.03 -14.16 -36.33
N ALA A 2 -16.01 -14.92 -36.62
CA ALA A 2 -15.73 -15.37 -38.02
C ALA A 2 -15.43 -16.87 -38.17
N ALA A 3 -15.63 -17.71 -37.16
CA ALA A 3 -15.21 -19.12 -37.23
C ALA A 3 -16.35 -20.16 -37.18
N PHE A 4 -17.61 -19.76 -37.20
CA PHE A 4 -18.72 -20.70 -37.05
C PHE A 4 -19.64 -20.89 -38.29
N ARG A 5 -19.27 -20.30 -39.43
CA ARG A 5 -20.13 -20.40 -40.65
C ARG A 5 -20.04 -21.72 -41.41
N SER A 6 -19.14 -22.66 -41.06
CA SER A 6 -18.98 -23.91 -41.87
C SER A 6 -19.77 -25.11 -41.38
N LEU A 7 -20.47 -25.00 -40.27
CA LEU A 7 -21.22 -26.16 -39.68
C LEU A 7 -22.75 -26.09 -39.76
N GLY A 8 -23.33 -25.07 -40.45
CA GLY A 8 -24.77 -25.03 -40.68
C GLY A 8 -25.64 -24.96 -39.42
N ILE A 9 -25.12 -24.45 -38.31
CA ILE A 9 -25.85 -24.32 -37.03
C ILE A 9 -26.20 -22.84 -36.84
N ASN A 10 -27.46 -22.46 -37.00
CA ASN A 10 -27.96 -21.13 -36.65
C ASN A 10 -28.42 -21.15 -35.19
N VAL A 11 -27.73 -20.41 -34.32
CA VAL A 11 -28.17 -20.17 -32.95
C VAL A 11 -28.68 -18.74 -32.87
N HIS A 12 -29.98 -18.56 -32.74
CA HIS A 12 -30.62 -17.29 -32.44
C HIS A 12 -30.67 -17.10 -30.91
N LEU A 13 -29.84 -16.22 -30.37
CA LEU A 13 -29.98 -15.75 -29.00
C LEU A 13 -30.78 -14.45 -29.01
N ALA A 14 -32.03 -14.51 -28.55
CA ALA A 14 -32.84 -13.33 -28.29
C ALA A 14 -32.62 -12.88 -26.82
N PHE A 15 -32.01 -11.71 -26.61
CA PHE A 15 -32.03 -11.05 -25.34
C PHE A 15 -33.28 -10.20 -25.21
N SER A 16 -34.18 -10.59 -24.30
CA SER A 16 -35.32 -9.77 -23.87
C SER A 16 -35.05 -9.21 -22.50
N ALA A 17 -35.12 -7.89 -22.40
CA ALA A 17 -35.09 -7.18 -21.12
C ALA A 17 -36.37 -7.50 -20.34
N ALA A 18 -36.22 -8.08 -19.14
CA ALA A 18 -37.33 -8.42 -18.28
C ALA A 18 -37.44 -7.47 -17.11
N THR A 19 -38.47 -6.64 -17.13
CA THR A 19 -39.08 -6.03 -15.95
C THR A 19 -40.08 -7.03 -15.34
N SER A 20 -39.96 -7.25 -14.04
CA SER A 20 -40.91 -7.79 -13.05
C SER A 20 -41.98 -8.83 -13.51
N ILE A 21 -41.84 -10.09 -13.09
CA ILE A 21 -42.89 -11.10 -13.12
C ILE A 21 -42.95 -11.85 -11.77
N PRO A 22 -44.18 -12.03 -11.18
CA PRO A 22 -44.33 -12.75 -9.93
C PRO A 22 -44.29 -14.28 -10.15
N ALA A 23 -43.90 -14.98 -9.09
CA ALA A 23 -43.68 -16.43 -9.06
C ALA A 23 -44.95 -17.21 -9.23
N THR A 24 -45.14 -17.89 -10.39
CA THR A 24 -45.89 -19.14 -10.49
C THR A 24 -45.60 -19.84 -11.82
N LYS A 25 -45.27 -21.16 -11.70
CA LYS A 25 -45.16 -22.19 -12.76
C LYS A 25 -44.05 -22.05 -13.80
N LYS A 26 -42.89 -22.64 -13.49
CA LYS A 26 -41.91 -23.09 -14.49
C LYS A 26 -42.46 -24.31 -15.23
N SER A 27 -42.94 -24.13 -16.45
CA SER A 27 -43.01 -25.21 -17.43
C SER A 27 -41.71 -25.19 -18.24
N MET A 28 -40.90 -26.24 -18.06
CA MET A 28 -39.67 -26.43 -18.83
C MET A 28 -40.08 -26.81 -20.26
N LEU A 29 -39.85 -25.93 -21.22
CA LEU A 29 -39.94 -26.28 -22.66
C LEU A 29 -38.68 -27.06 -23.01
N LEU A 30 -38.79 -28.39 -23.13
CA LEU A 30 -37.77 -29.23 -23.74
C LEU A 30 -37.86 -29.05 -25.26
N ALA A 31 -36.86 -28.42 -25.84
CA ALA A 31 -36.68 -28.39 -27.29
C ALA A 31 -36.11 -29.76 -27.71
N GLU A 32 -36.95 -30.59 -28.38
CA GLU A 32 -36.46 -31.80 -29.03
C GLU A 32 -35.59 -31.41 -30.23
N VAL A 33 -34.30 -31.67 -30.13
CA VAL A 33 -33.38 -31.55 -31.26
C VAL A 33 -33.28 -32.93 -31.90
N SER A 34 -34.03 -33.14 -32.99
CA SER A 34 -33.93 -34.35 -33.81
C SER A 34 -32.69 -34.25 -34.71
N MET A 35 -31.68 -35.05 -34.42
CA MET A 35 -30.48 -35.17 -35.26
C MET A 35 -30.38 -36.56 -35.89
N LYS A 36 -30.00 -36.62 -37.18
CA LYS A 36 -29.74 -37.89 -37.87
C LYS A 36 -28.61 -38.68 -37.23
N PRO A 37 -28.70 -40.01 -37.08
CA PRO A 37 -27.75 -40.80 -36.28
C PRO A 37 -26.28 -40.73 -36.72
N LYS A 38 -25.97 -40.39 -37.95
CA LYS A 38 -24.59 -40.19 -38.45
C LYS A 38 -23.99 -38.86 -37.93
N ALA A 39 -24.82 -37.84 -37.74
CA ALA A 39 -24.35 -36.52 -37.20
C ALA A 39 -24.11 -36.60 -35.69
N VAL A 40 -24.87 -37.40 -34.94
CA VAL A 40 -24.69 -37.57 -33.49
C VAL A 40 -23.33 -38.21 -33.16
N ARG A 41 -22.91 -39.23 -33.95
CA ARG A 41 -21.58 -39.86 -33.73
C ARG A 41 -20.42 -38.90 -33.93
N SER A 42 -20.48 -38.05 -34.97
CA SER A 42 -19.41 -37.04 -35.22
C SER A 42 -19.35 -35.95 -34.15
N VAL A 43 -20.49 -35.50 -33.64
CA VAL A 43 -20.55 -34.49 -32.57
C VAL A 43 -20.06 -35.04 -31.25
N VAL A 44 -20.45 -36.29 -30.90
CA VAL A 44 -19.97 -36.94 -29.66
C VAL A 44 -18.45 -37.18 -29.71
N THR A 45 -17.92 -37.59 -30.87
CA THR A 45 -16.46 -37.78 -31.02
C THR A 45 -15.71 -36.47 -30.96
N ALA A 46 -16.25 -35.40 -31.54
CA ALA A 46 -15.62 -34.04 -31.45
C ALA A 46 -15.65 -33.48 -30.02
N ILE A 47 -16.74 -33.66 -29.28
CA ILE A 47 -16.85 -33.25 -27.88
C ILE A 47 -15.90 -34.06 -26.99
N ALA A 48 -15.81 -35.39 -27.20
CA ALA A 48 -14.89 -36.23 -26.45
C ALA A 48 -13.41 -35.83 -26.70
N LEU A 49 -13.07 -35.53 -27.97
CA LEU A 49 -11.72 -35.05 -28.31
C LEU A 49 -11.42 -33.68 -27.70
N LEU A 50 -12.41 -32.78 -27.66
CA LEU A 50 -12.26 -31.44 -27.05
C LEU A 50 -12.08 -31.53 -25.53
N VAL A 51 -12.78 -32.42 -24.86
CA VAL A 51 -12.67 -32.67 -23.41
C VAL A 51 -11.30 -33.27 -23.08
N VAL A 52 -10.78 -34.20 -23.88
CA VAL A 52 -9.45 -34.80 -23.70
C VAL A 52 -8.33 -33.74 -23.94
N LEU A 53 -8.51 -32.88 -24.95
CA LEU A 53 -7.54 -31.78 -25.22
C LEU A 53 -7.58 -30.65 -24.16
N CYS A 54 -8.75 -30.40 -23.57
CA CYS A 54 -8.85 -29.49 -22.42
C CYS A 54 -8.25 -30.11 -21.15
N SER A 55 -8.44 -31.42 -20.92
CA SER A 55 -7.90 -32.07 -19.72
C SER A 55 -6.37 -32.16 -19.72
N SER A 56 -5.73 -32.22 -20.91
CA SER A 56 -4.26 -32.25 -21.00
C SER A 56 -3.59 -30.88 -20.83
N ARG A 57 -4.35 -29.76 -20.83
CA ARG A 57 -3.81 -28.43 -20.54
C ARG A 57 -4.03 -27.93 -19.10
N VAL A 58 -4.70 -28.72 -18.26
CA VAL A 58 -4.90 -28.37 -16.84
C VAL A 58 -3.75 -28.85 -15.95
N HIS A 59 -2.77 -29.56 -16.52
CA HIS A 59 -1.57 -29.93 -15.79
C HIS A 59 -0.48 -28.89 -16.01
N SER A 60 -0.41 -27.97 -15.08
CA SER A 60 0.66 -27.06 -14.65
C SER A 60 0.33 -25.57 -14.76
N ILE A 61 -0.82 -25.17 -14.23
CA ILE A 61 -0.80 -23.93 -13.44
C ILE A 61 -0.33 -24.40 -12.06
N GLN A 62 0.94 -24.80 -12.00
CA GLN A 62 1.69 -24.66 -10.76
C GLN A 62 1.61 -23.18 -10.47
N SER A 63 0.77 -22.80 -9.53
CA SER A 63 0.77 -21.47 -8.95
C SER A 63 2.18 -21.29 -8.40
N ASN A 64 3.06 -20.65 -9.17
CA ASN A 64 4.12 -19.87 -8.60
C ASN A 64 3.44 -18.71 -7.86
N ALA A 65 2.71 -19.04 -6.80
CA ALA A 65 2.41 -18.06 -5.79
C ALA A 65 3.78 -17.50 -5.41
N PRO A 66 4.02 -16.19 -5.55
CA PRO A 66 5.29 -15.61 -5.12
C PRO A 66 5.50 -16.13 -3.69
N SER A 67 6.68 -16.70 -3.43
CA SER A 67 7.05 -17.12 -2.09
C SER A 67 6.78 -15.93 -1.19
N ASN A 68 5.87 -16.07 -0.23
CA ASN A 68 5.58 -14.98 0.70
C ASN A 68 6.88 -14.66 1.46
N PRO A 69 7.60 -13.58 1.14
CA PRO A 69 8.86 -13.25 1.81
C PRO A 69 8.62 -12.92 3.30
N ASP A 70 7.37 -12.60 3.68
CA ASP A 70 6.95 -12.43 5.07
C ASP A 70 6.56 -13.77 5.76
N ALA A 71 6.88 -14.92 5.18
CA ALA A 71 6.57 -16.22 5.79
C ALA A 71 7.11 -16.36 7.23
N ASN A 72 8.14 -15.61 7.60
CA ASN A 72 8.72 -15.55 8.93
C ASN A 72 8.22 -14.37 9.78
N ALA A 73 7.40 -13.48 9.23
CA ALA A 73 6.87 -12.35 9.97
C ALA A 73 5.91 -12.83 11.07
N LYS A 74 6.07 -12.29 12.27
CA LYS A 74 5.22 -12.61 13.41
C LYS A 74 4.01 -11.70 13.43
N PRO A 75 2.78 -12.24 13.59
CA PRO A 75 1.60 -11.41 13.83
C PRO A 75 1.79 -10.55 15.09
N LEU A 76 1.30 -9.32 15.07
CA LEU A 76 1.36 -8.40 16.19
C LEU A 76 -0.02 -7.83 16.51
N LEU A 77 -0.30 -7.73 17.82
CA LEU A 77 -1.40 -6.94 18.37
C LEU A 77 -0.76 -5.98 19.37
N LEU A 78 -0.76 -4.69 19.05
CA LEU A 78 -0.08 -3.68 19.83
C LEU A 78 -1.03 -2.55 20.21
N GLU A 79 -1.01 -2.21 21.50
CA GLU A 79 -1.65 -1.00 21.99
C GLU A 79 -0.95 0.27 21.47
N ARG A 80 -1.59 1.44 21.69
CA ARG A 80 -1.07 2.74 21.21
C ARG A 80 0.39 2.94 21.60
N ASN A 81 0.76 2.62 22.83
CA ASN A 81 2.08 2.90 23.43
C ASN A 81 3.06 1.71 23.37
N GLU A 82 2.76 0.69 22.58
CA GLU A 82 3.60 -0.48 22.41
C GLU A 82 4.36 -0.44 21.09
N GLY A 83 5.68 -0.65 21.13
CA GLY A 83 6.58 -0.62 19.99
C GLY A 83 8.00 -0.16 20.36
N GLU A 84 8.83 0.03 19.37
CA GLU A 84 10.19 0.55 19.54
C GLU A 84 10.13 2.09 19.61
N VAL A 85 10.07 2.63 20.83
CA VAL A 85 10.07 4.09 21.05
C VAL A 85 11.46 4.65 20.86
N ARG A 86 11.55 5.75 20.11
CA ARG A 86 12.80 6.41 19.82
C ARG A 86 12.67 7.92 19.98
N THR A 87 13.76 8.55 20.46
CA THR A 87 13.86 10.01 20.61
C THR A 87 14.80 10.56 19.54
N ARG A 88 14.35 11.54 18.77
CA ARG A 88 15.17 12.15 17.70
C ARG A 88 16.41 12.84 18.28
N ARG A 89 17.52 12.74 17.55
CA ARG A 89 18.75 13.50 17.83
C ARG A 89 18.50 14.99 17.60
N ILE A 90 19.30 15.83 18.26
CA ILE A 90 19.18 17.28 18.18
C ILE A 90 19.97 17.78 16.97
N HIS A 91 19.28 18.41 16.03
CA HIS A 91 19.92 19.00 14.86
C HIS A 91 20.73 20.24 15.24
N THR A 92 22.00 20.26 14.89
CA THR A 92 22.92 21.38 15.25
C THR A 92 22.59 22.67 14.51
N ASP A 93 21.84 22.59 13.39
CA ASP A 93 21.45 23.71 12.54
C ASP A 93 19.97 24.06 12.64
N ALA A 94 19.18 23.34 13.47
CA ALA A 94 17.74 23.54 13.55
C ALA A 94 17.39 24.81 14.33
N SER A 95 16.61 25.67 13.68
CA SER A 95 15.97 26.83 14.31
C SER A 95 14.54 26.55 14.77
N VAL A 96 13.97 25.40 14.42
CA VAL A 96 12.59 24.98 14.72
C VAL A 96 12.63 23.63 15.42
N PRO A 97 11.86 23.41 16.49
CA PRO A 97 11.75 22.11 17.12
C PRO A 97 11.26 21.09 16.11
N ALA A 98 12.02 20.03 15.92
CA ALA A 98 11.52 18.84 15.23
C ALA A 98 10.60 18.05 16.16
N SER A 99 9.79 17.14 15.62
CA SER A 99 9.13 16.12 16.40
C SER A 99 10.16 15.41 17.28
N SER A 100 9.85 15.22 18.56
CA SER A 100 10.80 14.70 19.52
C SER A 100 10.83 13.19 19.59
N GLN A 101 9.69 12.52 19.37
CA GLN A 101 9.58 11.08 19.50
C GLN A 101 8.71 10.46 18.39
N PHE A 102 9.08 9.24 18.04
CA PHE A 102 8.28 8.35 17.18
C PHE A 102 8.39 6.91 17.69
N MET A 103 7.54 6.04 17.17
CA MET A 103 7.51 4.64 17.54
C MET A 103 7.44 3.76 16.30
N LEU A 104 8.40 2.86 16.12
CA LEU A 104 8.36 1.82 15.10
C LEU A 104 7.61 0.61 15.66
N LYS A 105 6.56 0.19 14.97
CA LYS A 105 5.69 -0.94 15.36
C LYS A 105 5.95 -2.17 14.51
N VAL A 106 6.02 -1.99 13.21
CA VAL A 106 6.24 -3.05 12.21
C VAL A 106 7.51 -2.74 11.44
N SER A 107 8.43 -3.67 11.40
CA SER A 107 9.66 -3.59 10.59
C SER A 107 10.35 -4.96 10.55
N PRO A 108 11.34 -5.18 9.68
CA PRO A 108 12.14 -6.42 9.69
C PRO A 108 12.71 -6.75 11.07
N LYS A 109 13.18 -5.74 11.80
CA LYS A 109 13.80 -5.91 13.12
C LYS A 109 12.78 -6.17 14.23
N ASN A 110 11.57 -5.60 14.14
CA ASN A 110 10.58 -5.70 15.22
C ASN A 110 9.79 -7.03 15.13
N ASN A 111 9.36 -7.41 13.94
CA ASN A 111 8.52 -8.59 13.74
C ASN A 111 8.84 -9.44 12.51
N GLY A 112 9.90 -9.10 11.75
CA GLY A 112 10.31 -9.83 10.56
C GLY A 112 9.59 -9.43 9.27
N SER A 113 8.77 -8.36 9.26
CA SER A 113 8.10 -7.88 8.05
C SER A 113 9.11 -7.50 6.97
N GLN A 114 8.91 -8.00 5.76
CA GLN A 114 9.77 -7.72 4.61
C GLN A 114 9.10 -6.81 3.57
N HIS A 115 7.83 -6.47 3.77
CA HIS A 115 7.04 -5.69 2.81
C HIS A 115 6.53 -4.37 3.35
N LEU A 116 6.37 -4.26 4.67
CA LEU A 116 5.80 -3.09 5.30
C LEU A 116 6.65 -2.64 6.48
N VAL A 117 6.75 -1.33 6.63
CA VAL A 117 7.17 -0.69 7.87
C VAL A 117 6.04 0.23 8.32
N ALA A 118 5.69 0.18 9.59
CA ALA A 118 4.66 1.05 10.13
C ALA A 118 5.01 1.53 11.54
N GLY A 119 4.53 2.71 11.85
CA GLY A 119 4.73 3.31 13.16
C GLY A 119 3.82 4.50 13.40
N THR A 120 4.08 5.18 14.50
CA THR A 120 3.35 6.38 14.91
C THR A 120 4.32 7.50 15.29
N GLU A 121 3.89 8.73 15.13
CA GLU A 121 4.66 9.91 15.51
C GLU A 121 3.76 10.97 16.12
N GLU A 122 4.29 11.73 17.07
CA GLU A 122 3.65 12.91 17.63
C GLU A 122 4.46 14.16 17.23
N VAL A 123 3.78 15.11 16.60
CA VAL A 123 4.38 16.37 16.15
C VAL A 123 3.86 17.49 17.04
N ALA A 124 4.73 18.06 17.87
CA ALA A 124 4.36 19.14 18.79
C ALA A 124 3.86 20.39 18.06
N PRO A 125 3.05 21.24 18.71
CA PRO A 125 2.61 22.53 18.14
C PRO A 125 3.78 23.35 17.59
N GLY A 126 3.64 23.84 16.35
CA GLY A 126 4.68 24.61 15.64
C GLY A 126 5.85 23.79 15.09
N ALA A 127 5.99 22.52 15.49
CA ALA A 127 7.06 21.66 14.96
C ALA A 127 6.82 21.27 13.51
N THR A 128 7.92 20.94 12.82
CA THR A 128 7.91 20.60 11.40
C THR A 128 8.64 19.26 11.19
N LEU A 129 8.05 18.37 10.40
CA LEU A 129 8.77 17.30 9.73
C LEU A 129 9.47 17.92 8.52
N PRO A 130 10.81 17.95 8.50
CA PRO A 130 11.58 18.64 7.46
C PRO A 130 11.28 18.09 6.07
N LYS A 131 11.46 18.91 5.04
CA LYS A 131 11.26 18.51 3.64
C LYS A 131 12.22 17.39 3.28
N HIS A 132 11.67 16.26 2.88
CA HIS A 132 12.40 15.05 2.53
C HIS A 132 11.65 14.26 1.44
N ARG A 133 12.29 13.26 0.87
CA ARG A 133 11.67 12.28 -0.04
C ARG A 133 12.25 10.90 0.16
N HIS A 134 11.42 9.88 -0.07
CA HIS A 134 11.81 8.48 -0.11
C HIS A 134 12.08 8.10 -1.55
N LEU A 135 13.25 7.54 -1.86
CA LEU A 135 13.62 7.28 -3.27
C LEU A 135 12.97 6.01 -3.82
N VAL A 136 12.56 5.07 -2.94
CA VAL A 136 12.07 3.75 -3.35
C VAL A 136 10.77 3.32 -2.65
N GLN A 137 10.40 3.95 -1.54
CA GLN A 137 9.19 3.62 -0.79
C GLN A 137 8.07 4.61 -1.11
N ASP A 138 6.86 4.10 -1.32
CA ASP A 138 5.65 4.89 -1.14
C ASP A 138 5.36 5.00 0.36
N GLU A 139 4.71 6.08 0.77
CA GLU A 139 4.29 6.28 2.14
C GLU A 139 2.81 6.68 2.22
N ILE A 140 2.13 6.16 3.24
CA ILE A 140 0.83 6.67 3.67
C ILE A 140 0.99 7.30 5.05
N VAL A 141 0.53 8.54 5.22
CA VAL A 141 0.37 9.20 6.51
C VAL A 141 -1.10 9.37 6.83
N LEU A 142 -1.51 8.93 8.03
CA LEU A 142 -2.86 9.09 8.55
C LEU A 142 -2.84 10.03 9.75
N ILE A 143 -3.61 11.11 9.70
CA ILE A 143 -3.74 12.07 10.80
C ILE A 143 -4.85 11.60 11.74
N HIS A 144 -4.51 11.27 12.99
CA HIS A 144 -5.46 10.83 14.00
C HIS A 144 -6.03 11.99 14.82
N SER A 145 -5.19 13.02 15.08
CA SER A 145 -5.59 14.25 15.80
C SER A 145 -4.69 15.41 15.41
N GLY A 146 -5.12 16.62 15.72
CA GLY A 146 -4.40 17.87 15.43
C GLY A 146 -4.67 18.41 14.03
N THR A 147 -3.92 19.44 13.64
CA THR A 147 -4.02 20.11 12.33
C THR A 147 -2.65 20.25 11.69
N ALA A 148 -2.50 19.65 10.54
CA ALA A 148 -1.27 19.63 9.77
C ALA A 148 -1.39 20.52 8.53
N HIS A 149 -0.40 21.36 8.27
CA HIS A 149 -0.18 21.91 6.94
C HIS A 149 0.82 21.00 6.23
N VAL A 150 0.45 20.48 5.06
CA VAL A 150 1.24 19.51 4.30
C VAL A 150 1.63 20.10 2.96
N TRP A 151 2.93 20.04 2.61
CA TRP A 151 3.46 20.29 1.29
C TRP A 151 3.82 18.94 0.64
N LEU A 152 3.27 18.66 -0.54
CA LEU A 152 3.46 17.41 -1.27
C LEU A 152 3.67 17.69 -2.75
N GLY A 153 4.92 17.58 -3.23
CA GLY A 153 5.26 18.01 -4.58
C GLY A 153 4.92 19.48 -4.79
N ASP A 154 4.04 19.75 -5.76
CA ASP A 154 3.54 21.09 -6.10
C ASP A 154 2.20 21.42 -5.39
N GLN A 155 1.73 20.55 -4.51
CA GLN A 155 0.47 20.73 -3.79
C GLN A 155 0.73 21.08 -2.32
N GLU A 156 -0.18 21.85 -1.73
CA GLU A 156 -0.21 22.10 -0.30
C GLU A 156 -1.65 22.13 0.23
N ARG A 157 -1.85 21.69 1.45
CA ARG A 157 -3.16 21.66 2.06
C ARG A 157 -3.10 21.53 3.58
N ASP A 158 -4.10 22.14 4.27
CA ASP A 158 -4.37 21.85 5.67
C ASP A 158 -5.19 20.57 5.80
N LEU A 159 -4.74 19.67 6.66
CA LEU A 159 -5.39 18.40 6.98
C LEU A 159 -5.71 18.34 8.47
N HIS A 160 -6.87 17.78 8.78
CA HIS A 160 -7.37 17.55 10.15
C HIS A 160 -7.44 16.05 10.45
N ALA A 161 -7.90 15.71 11.64
CA ALA A 161 -8.17 14.32 12.03
C ALA A 161 -9.02 13.59 10.97
N GLY A 162 -8.59 12.37 10.59
CA GLY A 162 -9.13 11.58 9.49
C GLY A 162 -8.51 11.89 8.12
N GLY A 163 -7.65 12.92 8.01
CA GLY A 163 -6.92 13.23 6.78
C GLY A 163 -5.89 12.16 6.44
N LEU A 164 -5.67 11.94 5.14
CA LEU A 164 -4.70 11.00 4.61
C LEU A 164 -3.80 11.70 3.59
N VAL A 165 -2.50 11.41 3.65
CA VAL A 165 -1.51 11.78 2.64
C VAL A 165 -1.00 10.49 2.01
N PHE A 166 -1.07 10.39 0.69
CA PHE A 166 -0.34 9.36 -0.07
C PHE A 166 0.85 10.01 -0.76
N ILE A 167 2.03 9.53 -0.45
CA ILE A 167 3.32 10.07 -0.89
C ILE A 167 3.96 9.03 -1.80
N PRO A 168 3.85 9.16 -3.13
CA PRO A 168 4.58 8.29 -4.04
C PRO A 168 6.08 8.39 -3.83
N ALA A 169 6.80 7.30 -4.09
CA ALA A 169 8.26 7.31 -4.11
C ALA A 169 8.80 8.49 -4.93
N ASN A 170 9.93 9.04 -4.48
CA ASN A 170 10.61 10.18 -5.09
C ASN A 170 9.83 11.51 -5.07
N THR A 171 8.77 11.63 -4.25
CA THR A 171 8.00 12.86 -4.08
C THR A 171 8.44 13.62 -2.84
N TRP A 172 8.72 14.91 -2.97
CA TRP A 172 9.07 15.77 -1.83
C TRP A 172 7.85 16.00 -0.94
N VAL A 173 8.04 15.82 0.36
CA VAL A 173 7.02 16.03 1.38
C VAL A 173 7.58 16.82 2.56
N SER A 174 6.74 17.61 3.19
CA SER A 174 6.97 18.26 4.49
C SER A 174 5.62 18.40 5.20
N LEU A 175 5.65 18.41 6.52
CA LEU A 175 4.45 18.58 7.35
C LEU A 175 4.78 19.50 8.51
N LYS A 176 3.91 20.48 8.77
CA LYS A 176 4.01 21.39 9.93
C LYS A 176 2.75 21.29 10.77
N ASN A 177 2.91 21.19 12.06
CA ASN A 177 1.79 21.36 12.99
C ASN A 177 1.43 22.84 13.10
N ILE A 178 0.26 23.21 12.59
CA ILE A 178 -0.29 24.57 12.65
C ILE A 178 -1.38 24.74 13.71
N GLY A 179 -1.72 23.65 14.44
CA GLY A 179 -2.68 23.67 15.54
C GLY A 179 -2.05 24.00 16.89
N ALA A 180 -2.91 24.13 17.91
CA ALA A 180 -2.51 24.35 19.30
C ALA A 180 -2.18 23.03 20.03
N ASP A 181 -2.69 21.90 19.53
CA ASP A 181 -2.49 20.57 20.12
C ASP A 181 -1.49 19.76 19.29
N PRO A 182 -0.83 18.74 19.88
CA PRO A 182 0.02 17.83 19.12
C PRO A 182 -0.75 17.10 18.00
N ILE A 183 -0.13 16.97 16.82
CA ILE A 183 -0.59 16.03 15.82
C ILE A 183 -0.20 14.62 16.28
N SER A 184 -1.16 13.70 16.26
CA SER A 184 -0.90 12.27 16.32
C SER A 184 -1.11 11.69 14.94
N LEU A 185 -0.12 10.98 14.42
CA LEU A 185 -0.19 10.37 13.10
C LEU A 185 0.35 8.93 13.10
N SER A 186 -0.09 8.16 12.10
CA SER A 186 0.57 6.91 11.72
C SER A 186 1.22 7.08 10.35
N PHE A 187 2.37 6.45 10.18
CA PHE A 187 3.05 6.33 8.89
C PHE A 187 3.16 4.85 8.49
N ILE A 188 3.08 4.57 7.19
CA ILE A 188 3.19 3.23 6.62
C ILE A 188 4.02 3.33 5.33
N PHE A 189 5.17 2.66 5.30
CA PHE A 189 6.02 2.54 4.10
C PHE A 189 5.74 1.23 3.38
N SER A 190 5.71 1.27 2.06
CA SER A 190 5.46 0.12 1.17
C SER A 190 6.60 -0.91 1.13
N ALA A 191 7.76 -0.57 1.68
CA ALA A 191 8.92 -1.45 1.79
C ALA A 191 9.82 -1.02 2.95
N PRO A 192 10.63 -1.95 3.51
CA PRO A 192 11.69 -1.62 4.45
C PRO A 192 12.77 -0.71 3.86
N GLY A 193 13.48 -0.03 4.77
CA GLY A 193 14.64 0.83 4.47
C GLY A 193 14.60 2.13 5.26
N PHE A 194 13.54 2.93 5.12
CA PHE A 194 13.49 4.24 5.76
C PHE A 194 13.53 4.20 7.29
N GLU A 195 13.10 3.12 7.91
CA GLU A 195 13.24 2.92 9.35
C GLU A 195 14.71 2.92 9.81
N GLU A 196 15.65 2.57 8.93
CA GLU A 196 17.09 2.66 9.25
C GLU A 196 17.56 4.12 9.28
N THR A 197 17.05 4.97 8.38
CA THR A 197 17.21 6.44 8.48
C THR A 197 16.66 6.95 9.81
N MET A 198 15.47 6.52 10.20
CA MET A 198 14.82 6.94 11.45
C MET A 198 15.64 6.50 12.67
N ARG A 199 16.14 5.26 12.68
CA ARG A 199 17.02 4.75 13.76
C ARG A 199 18.33 5.50 13.85
N CYS A 200 18.98 5.78 12.73
CA CYS A 200 20.23 6.54 12.66
C CYS A 200 20.08 7.97 13.20
N ASN A 201 18.93 8.60 12.91
CA ASN A 201 18.59 9.96 13.35
C ASN A 201 17.98 10.03 14.76
N SER A 202 18.05 8.96 15.54
CA SER A 202 17.42 8.88 16.87
C SER A 202 18.22 7.99 17.82
N VAL A 203 17.87 8.07 19.10
CA VAL A 203 18.37 7.18 20.15
C VAL A 203 17.21 6.40 20.76
N PRO A 204 17.44 5.24 21.39
CA PRO A 204 16.41 4.52 22.16
C PRO A 204 15.76 5.42 23.20
N ALA A 205 14.50 5.15 23.54
CA ALA A 205 13.81 5.87 24.59
C ALA A 205 14.55 5.74 25.93
N GLY A 206 14.61 6.83 26.67
CA GLY A 206 15.33 6.90 27.96
C GLY A 206 16.82 7.27 27.82
N GLU A 207 17.39 7.19 26.63
CA GLU A 207 18.72 7.70 26.37
C GLU A 207 18.69 9.23 26.11
N LYS A 208 19.77 9.91 26.54
CA LYS A 208 19.90 11.34 26.28
C LYS A 208 20.09 11.59 24.78
N PRO A 209 19.26 12.44 24.14
CA PRO A 209 19.44 12.77 22.74
C PRO A 209 20.82 13.38 22.47
N THR A 210 21.51 12.84 21.48
CA THR A 210 22.81 13.38 21.02
C THR A 210 22.58 14.41 19.92
N GLN A 211 23.57 15.24 19.66
CA GLN A 211 23.57 16.16 18.53
C GLN A 211 23.80 15.36 17.23
N ILE A 212 23.26 15.86 16.12
CA ILE A 212 23.50 15.35 14.78
C ILE A 212 23.80 16.52 13.83
N THR A 213 24.88 16.40 13.09
CA THR A 213 25.29 17.39 12.08
C THR A 213 24.53 17.18 10.77
N PRO A 214 24.45 18.20 9.88
CA PRO A 214 23.87 18.03 8.55
C PRO A 214 24.53 16.93 7.72
N GLN A 215 25.85 16.75 7.89
CA GLN A 215 26.59 15.69 7.19
C GLN A 215 26.15 14.30 7.68
N GLU A 216 26.06 14.07 8.98
CA GLU A 216 25.57 12.81 9.56
C GLU A 216 24.12 12.55 9.17
N GLN A 217 23.24 13.57 9.11
CA GLN A 217 21.87 13.43 8.64
C GLN A 217 21.81 12.91 7.20
N LYS A 218 22.67 13.44 6.34
CA LYS A 218 22.79 12.99 4.95
C LYS A 218 23.25 11.54 4.87
N GLU A 219 24.20 11.15 5.69
CA GLU A 219 24.66 9.75 5.79
C GLU A 219 23.54 8.83 6.29
N CYS A 220 22.79 9.25 7.32
CA CYS A 220 21.62 8.52 7.79
C CYS A 220 20.55 8.36 6.70
N ALA A 221 20.30 9.43 5.91
CA ALA A 221 19.31 9.39 4.84
C ALA A 221 19.67 8.34 3.77
N HIS A 222 20.94 8.19 3.44
CA HIS A 222 21.39 7.15 2.49
C HIS A 222 21.10 5.72 2.95
N LEU A 223 21.10 5.44 4.26
CA LEU A 223 20.79 4.10 4.79
C LEU A 223 19.36 3.65 4.44
N GLY A 224 18.43 4.59 4.39
CA GLY A 224 17.01 4.29 4.12
C GLY A 224 16.55 4.72 2.73
N HIS A 225 17.47 4.96 1.80
CA HIS A 225 17.15 5.42 0.46
C HIS A 225 16.30 6.70 0.46
N ALA A 226 16.70 7.69 1.25
CA ALA A 226 16.02 8.97 1.38
C ALA A 226 16.94 10.15 1.08
N GLU A 227 16.34 11.28 0.81
CA GLU A 227 17.00 12.57 0.67
C GLU A 227 16.30 13.60 1.55
N SER A 228 17.09 14.47 2.16
CA SER A 228 16.60 15.64 2.91
C SER A 228 16.97 16.91 2.13
N ALA A 229 16.00 17.80 1.97
CA ALA A 229 16.26 19.10 1.35
C ALA A 229 17.17 19.96 2.24
N GLY A 230 18.00 20.77 1.60
CA GLY A 230 18.82 21.75 2.29
C GLY A 230 17.97 22.75 3.08
N ARG A 231 18.60 23.43 4.07
CA ARG A 231 17.91 24.40 4.93
C ARG A 231 17.19 25.50 4.15
N ALA A 232 17.79 25.98 3.05
CA ALA A 232 17.20 27.03 2.20
C ALA A 232 15.96 26.57 1.43
N GLU A 233 15.77 25.25 1.28
CA GLU A 233 14.69 24.63 0.51
C GLU A 233 13.53 24.18 1.40
N GLN A 234 13.61 24.44 2.72
CA GLN A 234 12.52 24.10 3.64
C GLN A 234 11.33 25.04 3.43
N PRO A 235 10.08 24.54 3.44
CA PRO A 235 8.91 25.38 3.26
C PRO A 235 8.73 26.37 4.40
N GLY A 236 8.24 27.57 4.06
CA GLY A 236 7.91 28.60 5.05
C GLY A 236 9.10 29.39 5.61
N LYS A 237 10.22 29.42 4.88
CA LYS A 237 11.37 30.29 5.16
C LYS A 237 11.50 31.38 4.13
#